data_d304de79082dd10c1cad69504aa6d063
#
_entry.id   d304de79082dd10c1cad69504aa6d063
#
_cell.length_a   1.000
_cell.length_b   1.000
_cell.length_c   1.000
_cell.angle_alpha   90.00
_cell.angle_beta   90.00
_cell.angle_gamma   90.00
#
_symmetry.space_group_name_H-M   'P 1'
#
loop_
_entity.id
_entity.type
_entity.pdbx_description
1 polymer ?
#
loop_
_entity_poly.entity_id
_entity_poly.type
_entity_poly.pdbx_seq_one_letter_code
_entity_poly.pdbx_strand_id
1 'polypeptide(L)'
;EQARLLLRKARQDSVIVSRAVGDLEIADEIVGFHVQQACEKCMKAVLCARGNSYRRTHDLQELHDLLHDAGVALPDALRELVVWSPFAVAYRYEDWSATPPVDRVRAESLVRAAIAWTEGELPAEDTG
;
A
#
# COMPACT_ATOMS: atom_id res chain seq x y z
N GLU A 1 9.32 15.57 4.37
CA GLU A 1 8.83 16.02 3.06
C GLU A 1 8.71 14.87 2.08
N GLN A 2 9.71 14.01 2.03
CA GLN A 2 9.60 12.78 1.23
C GLN A 2 8.46 11.89 1.76
N ALA A 3 8.31 11.79 3.07
CA ALA A 3 7.25 11.01 3.67
C ALA A 3 5.87 11.52 3.27
N ARG A 4 5.68 12.84 3.30
CA ARG A 4 4.39 13.44 2.92
C ARG A 4 4.11 13.32 1.43
N LEU A 5 5.15 13.38 0.60
CA LEU A 5 5.00 13.15 -0.83
C LEU A 5 4.53 11.70 -1.09
N LEU A 6 5.13 10.74 -0.40
CA LEU A 6 4.73 9.34 -0.53
C LEU A 6 3.29 9.13 -0.07
N LEU A 7 2.89 9.77 1.03
CA LEU A 7 1.51 9.68 1.50
C LEU A 7 0.52 10.26 0.48
N ARG A 8 0.84 11.41 -0.12
CA ARG A 8 -0.01 11.99 -1.16
C ARG A 8 -0.17 11.05 -2.35
N LYS A 9 0.91 10.40 -2.75
CA LYS A 9 0.86 9.43 -3.86
C LYS A 9 0.05 8.19 -3.48
N ALA A 10 0.18 7.72 -2.23
CA ALA A 10 -0.64 6.61 -1.75
C ALA A 10 -2.14 6.95 -1.79
N ARG A 11 -2.49 8.18 -1.45
CA ARG A 11 -3.89 8.64 -1.53
C ARG A 11 -4.41 8.64 -2.97
N GLN A 12 -3.57 8.94 -3.95
CA GLN A 12 -3.96 8.83 -5.36
C GLN A 12 -4.24 7.38 -5.74
N ASP A 13 -3.42 6.45 -5.30
CA ASP A 13 -3.68 5.03 -5.52
C ASP A 13 -4.99 4.61 -4.87
N SER A 14 -5.28 5.12 -3.67
CA SER A 14 -6.53 4.84 -2.96
C SER A 14 -7.76 5.32 -3.73
N VAL A 15 -7.67 6.47 -4.39
CA VAL A 15 -8.77 6.99 -5.22
C VAL A 15 -9.08 6.00 -6.34
N ILE A 16 -8.05 5.47 -6.99
CA ILE A 16 -8.24 4.50 -8.07
C ILE A 16 -8.91 3.23 -7.54
N VAL A 17 -8.44 2.72 -6.42
CA VAL A 17 -9.02 1.50 -5.80
C VAL A 17 -10.49 1.74 -5.45
N SER A 18 -10.80 2.89 -4.85
CA SER A 18 -12.18 3.23 -4.47
C SER A 18 -13.11 3.30 -5.67
N ARG A 19 -12.68 3.93 -6.75
CA ARG A 19 -13.48 4.03 -7.98
C ARG A 19 -13.67 2.69 -8.64
N ALA A 20 -12.68 1.82 -8.56
CA ALA A 20 -12.74 0.50 -9.15
C ALA A 20 -13.75 -0.42 -8.48
N VAL A 21 -14.14 -0.14 -7.23
CA VAL A 21 -15.15 -0.95 -6.52
C VAL A 21 -16.45 -1.01 -7.32
N GLY A 22 -16.86 0.09 -7.91
CA GLY A 22 -18.11 0.15 -8.67
C GLY A 22 -17.94 0.13 -10.19
N ASP A 23 -16.73 -0.08 -10.70
CA ASP A 23 -16.46 0.01 -12.13
C ASP A 23 -15.70 -1.21 -12.62
N LEU A 24 -16.42 -2.17 -13.18
CA LEU A 24 -15.85 -3.42 -13.68
C LEU A 24 -15.08 -3.25 -14.99
N GLU A 25 -15.13 -2.09 -15.61
CA GLU A 25 -14.28 -1.80 -16.77
C GLU A 25 -12.82 -1.66 -16.35
N ILE A 26 -12.57 -1.33 -15.08
CA ILE A 26 -11.22 -1.32 -14.54
C ILE A 26 -10.82 -2.75 -14.23
N ALA A 27 -9.77 -3.25 -14.88
CA ALA A 27 -9.34 -4.63 -14.73
C ALA A 27 -8.80 -4.92 -13.34
N ASP A 28 -8.96 -6.17 -12.88
CA ASP A 28 -8.44 -6.60 -11.58
C ASP A 28 -6.93 -6.40 -11.45
N GLU A 29 -6.17 -6.57 -12.54
CA GLU A 29 -4.71 -6.34 -12.50
C GLU A 29 -4.37 -4.90 -12.16
N ILE A 30 -5.19 -3.94 -12.63
CA ILE A 30 -5.01 -2.52 -12.32
C ILE A 30 -5.30 -2.28 -10.83
N VAL A 31 -6.38 -2.88 -10.34
CA VAL A 31 -6.74 -2.77 -8.92
C VAL A 31 -5.62 -3.33 -8.05
N GLY A 32 -5.16 -4.54 -8.35
CA GLY A 32 -4.09 -5.20 -7.59
C GLY A 32 -2.80 -4.40 -7.60
N PHE A 33 -2.44 -3.82 -8.74
CA PHE A 33 -1.27 -2.97 -8.86
C PHE A 33 -1.36 -1.76 -7.92
N HIS A 34 -2.49 -1.05 -7.93
CA HIS A 34 -2.65 0.14 -7.11
C HIS A 34 -2.78 -0.18 -5.62
N VAL A 35 -3.36 -1.33 -5.26
CA VAL A 35 -3.37 -1.82 -3.88
C VAL A 35 -1.94 -2.00 -3.39
N GLN A 36 -1.09 -2.66 -4.16
CA GLN A 36 0.31 -2.84 -3.80
C GLN A 36 1.04 -1.52 -3.72
N GLN A 37 0.84 -0.63 -4.69
CA GLN A 37 1.50 0.68 -4.70
C GLN A 37 1.12 1.50 -3.48
N ALA A 38 -0.15 1.50 -3.10
CA ALA A 38 -0.59 2.22 -1.91
C ALA A 38 0.11 1.69 -0.65
N CYS A 39 0.14 0.38 -0.49
CA CYS A 39 0.79 -0.26 0.66
C CYS A 39 2.28 0.05 0.70
N GLU A 40 2.96 -0.09 -0.42
CA GLU A 40 4.39 0.19 -0.55
C GLU A 40 4.71 1.63 -0.14
N LYS A 41 3.95 2.59 -0.67
CA LYS A 41 4.16 4.00 -0.39
C LYS A 41 3.88 4.34 1.07
N CYS A 42 2.86 3.74 1.67
CA CYS A 42 2.56 3.92 3.09
C CYS A 42 3.73 3.46 3.97
N MET A 43 4.24 2.26 3.71
CA MET A 43 5.35 1.72 4.50
C MET A 43 6.62 2.55 4.32
N LYS A 44 6.93 2.95 3.08
CA LYS A 44 8.09 3.80 2.81
C LYS A 44 7.95 5.17 3.47
N ALA A 45 6.74 5.73 3.50
CA ALA A 45 6.49 7.01 4.17
C ALA A 45 6.82 6.93 5.65
N VAL A 46 6.40 5.88 6.33
CA VAL A 46 6.67 5.72 7.77
C VAL A 46 8.16 5.49 8.01
N LEU A 47 8.82 4.66 7.21
CA LEU A 47 10.26 4.47 7.32
C LEU A 47 11.01 5.79 7.14
N CYS A 48 10.63 6.56 6.14
CA CYS A 48 11.22 7.86 5.84
C CYS A 48 11.02 8.83 7.01
N ALA A 49 9.80 8.89 7.57
CA ALA A 49 9.49 9.78 8.69
C ALA A 49 10.31 9.43 9.95
N ARG A 50 10.69 8.17 10.11
CA ARG A 50 11.50 7.74 11.23
C ARG A 50 13.01 7.82 10.97
N GLY A 51 13.40 8.28 9.78
CA GLY A 51 14.81 8.38 9.42
C GLY A 51 15.46 7.04 9.10
N ASN A 52 14.66 6.00 8.89
CA ASN A 52 15.18 4.69 8.54
C ASN A 52 15.45 4.60 7.04
N SER A 53 16.62 4.04 6.70
CA SER A 53 16.95 3.80 5.30
C SER A 53 16.30 2.52 4.78
N TYR A 54 16.01 2.50 3.51
CA TYR A 54 15.57 1.28 2.83
C TYR A 54 16.16 1.30 1.43
N ARG A 55 16.46 0.10 0.91
CA ARG A 55 16.95 0.00 -0.47
C ARG A 55 15.78 0.19 -1.44
N ARG A 56 16.10 0.50 -2.68
CA ARG A 56 15.08 0.60 -3.71
C ARG A 56 14.46 -0.78 -3.93
N THR A 57 13.23 -0.95 -3.50
CA THR A 57 12.52 -2.23 -3.53
C THR A 57 11.03 -2.03 -3.69
N HIS A 58 10.37 -3.03 -4.27
CA HIS A 58 8.91 -3.14 -4.33
C HIS A 58 8.42 -4.34 -3.51
N ASP A 59 9.31 -4.96 -2.74
CA ASP A 59 9.01 -6.12 -1.91
C ASP A 59 8.36 -5.67 -0.61
N LEU A 60 7.06 -5.89 -0.49
CA LEU A 60 6.31 -5.48 0.71
C LEU A 60 6.77 -6.22 1.95
N GLN A 61 7.19 -7.49 1.82
CA GLN A 61 7.68 -8.24 2.97
C GLN A 61 8.96 -7.63 3.53
N GLU A 62 9.86 -7.21 2.66
CA GLU A 62 11.09 -6.54 3.07
C GLU A 62 10.79 -5.26 3.84
N LEU A 63 9.86 -4.44 3.33
CA LEU A 63 9.46 -3.19 3.99
C LEU A 63 8.79 -3.46 5.33
N HIS A 64 7.95 -4.48 5.39
CA HIS A 64 7.29 -4.92 6.61
C HIS A 64 8.33 -5.29 7.68
N ASP A 65 9.34 -6.07 7.28
CA ASP A 65 10.38 -6.52 8.21
C ASP A 65 11.23 -5.35 8.71
N LEU A 66 11.54 -4.38 7.84
CA LEU A 66 12.26 -3.18 8.25
C LEU A 66 11.49 -2.39 9.30
N LEU A 67 10.18 -2.25 9.12
CA LEU A 67 9.32 -1.55 10.08
C LEU A 67 9.26 -2.30 11.40
N HIS A 68 9.10 -3.62 11.35
CA HIS A 68 9.09 -4.45 12.55
C HIS A 68 10.39 -4.30 13.33
N ASP A 69 11.53 -4.36 12.63
CA ASP A 69 12.85 -4.24 13.25
C ASP A 69 13.08 -2.84 13.83
N ALA A 70 12.43 -1.84 13.28
CA ALA A 70 12.47 -0.47 13.78
C ALA A 70 11.55 -0.25 14.99
N GLY A 71 10.84 -1.28 15.44
CA GLY A 71 9.95 -1.19 16.59
C GLY A 71 8.61 -0.54 16.29
N VAL A 72 8.22 -0.46 15.02
CA VAL A 72 6.95 0.14 14.64
C VAL A 72 5.83 -0.88 14.80
N ALA A 73 4.74 -0.48 15.46
CA ALA A 73 3.54 -1.31 15.57
C ALA A 73 2.81 -1.33 14.23
N LEU A 74 2.67 -2.53 13.67
CA LEU A 74 2.05 -2.72 12.36
C LEU A 74 0.62 -3.23 12.53
N PRO A 75 -0.38 -2.57 11.92
CA PRO A 75 -1.75 -3.05 12.00
C PRO A 75 -1.97 -4.30 11.16
N ASP A 76 -3.00 -5.07 11.50
CA ASP A 76 -3.33 -6.29 10.79
C ASP A 76 -3.59 -6.05 9.29
N ALA A 77 -4.15 -4.88 8.95
CA ALA A 77 -4.39 -4.52 7.55
C ALA A 77 -3.10 -4.55 6.72
N LEU A 78 -1.99 -4.07 7.28
CA LEU A 78 -0.72 -4.10 6.56
C LEU A 78 -0.21 -5.51 6.37
N ARG A 79 -0.36 -6.38 7.38
CA ARG A 79 0.04 -7.77 7.26
C ARG A 79 -0.73 -8.47 6.15
N GLU A 80 -2.02 -8.19 6.06
CA GLU A 80 -2.85 -8.74 5.01
C GLU A 80 -2.45 -8.20 3.64
N LEU A 81 -2.15 -6.89 3.54
CA LEU A 81 -1.71 -6.28 2.28
C LEU A 81 -0.38 -6.85 1.78
N VAL A 82 0.52 -7.22 2.69
CA VAL A 82 1.77 -7.88 2.31
C VAL A 82 1.49 -9.16 1.52
N VAL A 83 0.46 -9.91 1.91
CA VAL A 83 0.05 -11.12 1.20
C VAL A 83 -0.44 -10.79 -0.22
N TRP A 84 -0.92 -9.58 -0.47
CA TRP A 84 -1.40 -9.16 -1.79
C TRP A 84 -0.26 -8.89 -2.77
N SER A 85 0.99 -8.74 -2.29
CA SER A 85 2.13 -8.46 -3.15
C SER A 85 2.27 -9.46 -4.31
N PRO A 86 2.14 -10.79 -4.11
CA PRO A 86 2.18 -11.74 -5.21
C PRO A 86 1.10 -11.51 -6.26
N PHE A 87 -0.06 -10.97 -5.88
CA PHE A 87 -1.14 -10.67 -6.82
C PHE A 87 -0.70 -9.64 -7.85
N ALA A 88 -0.05 -8.57 -7.41
CA ALA A 88 0.42 -7.54 -8.31
C ALA A 88 1.43 -8.09 -9.32
N VAL A 89 2.31 -8.97 -8.87
CA VAL A 89 3.29 -9.62 -9.74
C VAL A 89 2.59 -10.54 -10.74
N ALA A 90 1.66 -11.38 -10.27
CA ALA A 90 0.93 -12.32 -11.12
C ALA A 90 0.16 -11.59 -12.23
N TYR A 91 -0.52 -10.51 -11.89
CA TYR A 91 -1.29 -9.74 -12.87
C TYR A 91 -0.40 -9.04 -13.91
N ARG A 92 0.88 -8.89 -13.63
CA ARG A 92 1.80 -8.25 -14.57
C ARG A 92 2.38 -9.22 -15.60
N TYR A 93 2.57 -10.49 -15.25
CA TYR A 93 3.37 -11.42 -16.04
C TYR A 93 2.67 -12.74 -16.39
N GLU A 94 1.51 -13.01 -15.83
CA GLU A 94 0.81 -14.27 -16.02
C GLU A 94 -0.55 -14.06 -16.66
N ASP A 95 -1.11 -15.14 -17.19
CA ASP A 95 -2.49 -15.15 -17.67
C ASP A 95 -3.42 -15.04 -16.45
N TRP A 96 -3.99 -13.88 -16.29
CA TRP A 96 -4.84 -13.56 -15.15
C TRP A 96 -6.17 -14.31 -15.12
N SER A 97 -6.54 -14.99 -16.19
CA SER A 97 -7.73 -15.84 -16.17
C SER A 97 -7.62 -16.99 -15.17
N ALA A 98 -6.39 -17.35 -14.78
CA ALA A 98 -6.14 -18.40 -13.79
C ALA A 98 -6.01 -17.85 -12.37
N THR A 99 -6.08 -16.52 -12.19
CA THR A 99 -5.92 -15.86 -10.89
C THR A 99 -7.29 -15.62 -10.25
N PRO A 100 -7.43 -15.82 -8.93
CA PRO A 100 -8.70 -15.53 -8.26
C PRO A 100 -9.07 -14.06 -8.44
N PRO A 101 -10.37 -13.73 -8.53
CA PRO A 101 -10.79 -12.33 -8.61
C PRO A 101 -10.38 -11.56 -7.36
N VAL A 102 -10.06 -10.28 -7.54
CA VAL A 102 -9.74 -9.39 -6.44
C VAL A 102 -11.03 -9.01 -5.70
N ASP A 103 -11.02 -9.17 -4.37
CA ASP A 103 -12.08 -8.65 -3.53
C ASP A 103 -11.88 -7.13 -3.38
N ARG A 104 -12.55 -6.36 -4.22
CA ARG A 104 -12.34 -4.91 -4.31
C ARG A 104 -12.82 -4.17 -3.07
N VAL A 105 -13.91 -4.62 -2.45
CA VAL A 105 -14.42 -4.01 -1.20
C VAL A 105 -13.41 -4.21 -0.08
N ARG A 106 -12.87 -5.42 0.03
CA ARG A 106 -11.82 -5.72 1.02
C ARG A 106 -10.57 -4.92 0.76
N ALA A 107 -10.15 -4.85 -0.52
CA ALA A 107 -8.97 -4.09 -0.92
C ALA A 107 -9.10 -2.61 -0.53
N GLU A 108 -10.25 -2.00 -0.80
CA GLU A 108 -10.50 -0.62 -0.44
C GLU A 108 -10.38 -0.40 1.07
N SER A 109 -10.99 -1.29 1.85
CA SER A 109 -10.94 -1.21 3.31
C SER A 109 -9.51 -1.30 3.84
N LEU A 110 -8.72 -2.24 3.31
CA LEU A 110 -7.33 -2.42 3.72
C LEU A 110 -6.45 -1.22 3.36
N VAL A 111 -6.63 -0.67 2.17
CA VAL A 111 -5.87 0.49 1.72
C VAL A 111 -6.20 1.71 2.58
N ARG A 112 -7.47 1.93 2.89
CA ARG A 112 -7.88 3.02 3.77
C ARG A 112 -7.27 2.88 5.16
N ALA A 113 -7.24 1.67 5.70
CA ALA A 113 -6.61 1.40 7.00
C ALA A 113 -5.11 1.68 6.97
N ALA A 114 -4.43 1.31 5.88
CA ALA A 114 -3.00 1.58 5.71
C ALA A 114 -2.72 3.09 5.68
N ILE A 115 -3.55 3.85 4.97
CA ILE A 115 -3.40 5.30 4.89
C ILE A 115 -3.65 5.94 6.26
N ALA A 116 -4.69 5.52 6.97
CA ALA A 116 -4.98 6.04 8.32
C ALA A 116 -3.82 5.77 9.28
N TRP A 117 -3.26 4.57 9.22
CA TRP A 117 -2.07 4.22 10.01
C TRP A 117 -0.89 5.14 9.68
N THR A 118 -0.63 5.35 8.39
CA THR A 118 0.47 6.21 7.94
C THR A 118 0.28 7.63 8.46
N GLU A 119 -0.93 8.17 8.36
CA GLU A 119 -1.24 9.51 8.87
C GLU A 119 -0.94 9.63 10.36
N GLY A 120 -1.26 8.58 11.13
CA GLY A 120 -0.99 8.56 12.57
C GLY A 120 0.50 8.44 12.91
N GLU A 121 1.29 7.85 12.04
CA GLU A 121 2.72 7.64 12.27
C GLU A 121 3.59 8.81 11.81
N LEU A 122 3.08 9.68 10.96
CA LEU A 122 3.82 10.86 10.52
C LEU A 122 3.65 11.99 11.53
N PRO A 123 4.69 12.86 11.67
CA PRO A 123 4.57 14.02 12.53
C PRO A 123 3.43 14.94 12.06
N ALA A 124 2.81 15.64 12.99
CA ALA A 124 1.79 16.62 12.64
C ALA A 124 2.38 17.66 11.69
N GLU A 125 1.54 18.11 10.75
CA GLU A 125 1.94 19.15 9.83
C GLU A 125 2.17 20.45 10.60
N ASP A 126 3.29 21.11 10.29
CA ASP A 126 3.59 22.42 10.89
C ASP A 126 2.76 23.47 10.18
N THR A 127 1.73 23.95 10.87
CA THR A 127 0.81 24.96 10.35
C THR A 127 1.15 26.37 10.85
N GLY A 128 2.23 26.48 11.59
CA GLY A 128 2.64 27.70 12.27
C GLY A 128 3.05 28.88 11.40
#